data_98f1d46636ae360dfd11d725cabbd36f
#
_entry.id   98f1d46636ae360dfd11d725cabbd36f
#
_cell.length_a   1.000
_cell.length_b   1.000
_cell.length_c   1.000
_cell.angle_alpha   90.00
_cell.angle_beta   90.00
_cell.angle_gamma   90.00
#
_symmetry.space_group_name_H-M   'P 1'
#
loop_
_entity.id
_entity.type
_entity.pdbx_description
1 polymer ?
#
loop_
_entity_poly.entity_id
_entity_poly.type
_entity_poly.pdbx_seq_one_letter_code
_entity_poly.pdbx_strand_id
1 'polypeptide(L)'
;MHLNQSRFLTRSSGLIPVLLSLGILLTCSLAYGQMPSPDKVKRDFTRLLARPATALRPYFQSTKTDSVLIEKGFFYSEATEKVPVLIFKPIAAGQKKLPLVICLHGTGGNKEGMQTLLYRLAKDGFMAVAIDGRYYGDREKAVKGQNSYVEAITKAWQNPDKVHQEHPFFYDTVYDVWKLVDYLSTRPDVDPLRIGMMGISKGGIETIMAASVDSRIKVAVPMIAAQSFKWSLENERWQGRAKTIWNAHLQAAKDLGDSEVNKKNVEAFWHKLIPGITDEFDVPSMIRLFSPRPLLLLNTELDQNCPLPGAKIAFASAAKAYEADHAMDKFGFDVEPNEPHRATPRHLDMMIAWFKRWL
;
A
#
# COMPACT_ATOMS: atom_id res chain seq x y z
N MET A 1 -26.46 -20.61 61.11
CA MET A 1 -26.33 -19.14 61.07
C MET A 1 -25.02 -18.78 60.41
N HIS A 2 -24.96 -18.70 59.09
CA HIS A 2 -23.90 -18.07 58.32
C HIS A 2 -24.41 -17.75 56.94
N LEU A 3 -24.44 -16.46 56.65
CA LEU A 3 -24.99 -15.88 55.43
C LEU A 3 -24.00 -16.07 54.25
N ASN A 4 -24.53 -16.56 53.17
CA ASN A 4 -23.84 -16.74 51.91
C ASN A 4 -24.01 -15.45 51.12
N GLN A 5 -22.90 -14.72 50.84
CA GLN A 5 -22.88 -13.58 49.93
C GLN A 5 -22.35 -14.05 48.58
N SER A 6 -23.22 -14.18 47.58
CA SER A 6 -22.91 -14.36 46.20
C SER A 6 -22.39 -13.03 45.59
N ARG A 7 -21.13 -12.96 45.22
CA ARG A 7 -20.57 -11.86 44.44
C ARG A 7 -20.83 -12.10 42.94
N PHE A 8 -21.63 -11.25 42.35
CA PHE A 8 -21.75 -11.11 40.92
C PHE A 8 -20.45 -10.56 40.33
N LEU A 9 -19.74 -11.33 39.52
CA LEU A 9 -18.66 -10.89 38.69
C LEU A 9 -19.22 -10.25 37.41
N THR A 10 -19.26 -8.95 37.37
CA THR A 10 -19.47 -8.19 36.14
C THR A 10 -18.27 -8.38 35.22
N ARG A 11 -18.50 -9.00 34.05
CA ARG A 11 -17.53 -9.03 32.96
C ARG A 11 -17.34 -7.60 32.42
N SER A 12 -16.23 -6.98 32.76
CA SER A 12 -15.74 -5.79 32.07
C SER A 12 -15.22 -6.19 30.71
N SER A 13 -15.85 -5.70 29.64
CA SER A 13 -15.33 -5.69 28.29
C SER A 13 -14.01 -4.94 28.27
N GLY A 14 -12.92 -5.69 28.21
CA GLY A 14 -11.56 -5.13 28.10
C GLY A 14 -11.38 -4.42 26.77
N LEU A 15 -11.51 -3.12 26.76
CA LEU A 15 -10.93 -2.24 25.77
C LEU A 15 -9.41 -2.41 25.89
N ILE A 16 -8.79 -2.97 24.85
CA ILE A 16 -7.33 -2.99 24.71
C ILE A 16 -6.89 -1.53 24.63
N PRO A 17 -6.13 -1.00 25.60
CA PRO A 17 -5.61 0.35 25.48
C PRO A 17 -4.58 0.33 24.34
N VAL A 18 -4.85 1.09 23.29
CA VAL A 18 -3.84 1.52 22.32
C VAL A 18 -2.91 2.42 23.12
N LEU A 19 -1.82 1.84 23.65
CA LEU A 19 -0.77 2.59 24.33
C LEU A 19 -0.13 3.53 23.31
N LEU A 20 -0.53 4.80 23.36
CA LEU A 20 0.25 5.91 22.83
C LEU A 20 1.60 5.90 23.54
N SER A 21 2.62 5.36 22.90
CA SER A 21 4.01 5.63 23.32
C SER A 21 4.39 7.05 22.88
N LEU A 22 3.93 8.04 23.66
CA LEU A 22 4.24 9.47 23.50
C LEU A 22 5.62 9.81 24.09
N GLY A 23 6.59 8.96 23.89
CA GLY A 23 7.95 9.18 24.38
C GLY A 23 8.94 9.14 23.22
N ILE A 24 9.55 10.29 22.95
CA ILE A 24 10.66 10.56 22.01
C ILE A 24 10.20 11.09 20.64
N LEU A 25 9.66 12.29 20.62
CA LEU A 25 9.57 13.16 19.45
C LEU A 25 10.24 14.52 19.73
N LEU A 26 11.42 14.51 20.36
CA LEU A 26 12.25 15.72 20.45
C LEU A 26 13.61 15.45 19.78
N THR A 27 13.95 16.36 18.88
CA THR A 27 15.24 16.55 18.18
C THR A 27 15.51 15.70 16.96
N CYS A 28 14.73 15.91 15.88
CA CYS A 28 15.26 15.82 14.51
C CYS A 28 14.71 16.98 13.67
N SER A 29 15.04 18.20 14.05
CA SER A 29 14.95 19.37 13.16
C SER A 29 16.14 19.33 12.21
N LEU A 30 16.28 18.27 11.45
CA LEU A 30 17.24 18.22 10.33
C LEU A 30 16.57 18.85 9.10
N ALA A 31 17.25 19.77 8.53
CA ALA A 31 17.01 20.58 7.33
C ALA A 31 16.34 19.81 6.16
N TYR A 32 15.08 19.46 6.30
CA TYR A 32 14.22 19.23 5.14
C TYR A 32 13.86 20.60 4.59
N GLY A 33 14.36 20.92 3.40
CA GLY A 33 13.89 22.06 2.64
C GLY A 33 12.35 22.08 2.67
N GLN A 34 11.73 23.25 2.59
CA GLN A 34 10.29 23.42 2.71
C GLN A 34 9.56 22.45 1.78
N MET A 35 8.89 21.45 2.33
CA MET A 35 8.16 20.46 1.52
C MET A 35 7.11 21.17 0.65
N PRO A 36 6.92 20.76 -0.62
CA PRO A 36 5.92 21.36 -1.49
C PRO A 36 4.52 21.34 -0.85
N SER A 37 3.64 22.26 -1.23
CA SER A 37 2.27 22.27 -0.72
C SER A 37 1.54 20.96 -1.05
N PRO A 38 0.64 20.45 -0.18
CA PRO A 38 -0.13 19.24 -0.42
C PRO A 38 -0.82 19.22 -1.78
N ASP A 39 -1.44 20.32 -2.17
CA ASP A 39 -2.16 20.45 -3.45
C ASP A 39 -1.22 20.38 -4.66
N LYS A 40 0.00 20.94 -4.54
CA LYS A 40 1.00 20.82 -5.61
C LYS A 40 1.39 19.36 -5.78
N VAL A 41 1.72 18.65 -4.70
CA VAL A 41 2.11 17.23 -4.76
C VAL A 41 1.00 16.38 -5.37
N LYS A 42 -0.26 16.56 -4.94
CA LYS A 42 -1.42 15.85 -5.51
C LYS A 42 -1.55 16.08 -7.01
N ARG A 43 -1.53 17.35 -7.45
CA ARG A 43 -1.66 17.68 -8.88
C ARG A 43 -0.54 17.09 -9.72
N ASP A 44 0.69 17.22 -9.25
CA ASP A 44 1.86 16.81 -10.02
C ASP A 44 1.96 15.28 -10.09
N PHE A 45 1.65 14.56 -9.01
CA PHE A 45 1.57 13.10 -9.02
C PHE A 45 0.42 12.58 -9.92
N THR A 46 -0.75 13.23 -9.87
CA THR A 46 -1.86 12.89 -10.76
C THR A 46 -1.49 13.12 -12.22
N ARG A 47 -0.78 14.22 -12.52
CA ARG A 47 -0.31 14.54 -13.88
C ARG A 47 0.72 13.54 -14.37
N LEU A 48 1.67 13.14 -13.51
CA LEU A 48 2.69 12.13 -13.82
C LEU A 48 2.06 10.80 -14.27
N LEU A 49 0.96 10.38 -13.64
CA LEU A 49 0.29 9.13 -13.93
C LEU A 49 -0.91 9.29 -14.89
N ALA A 50 -1.13 10.49 -15.44
CA ALA A 50 -2.25 10.72 -16.34
C ALA A 50 -2.11 9.87 -17.63
N ARG A 51 -3.20 9.21 -18.02
CA ARG A 51 -3.27 8.34 -19.20
C ARG A 51 -4.59 8.56 -19.93
N PRO A 52 -4.67 8.21 -21.21
CA PRO A 52 -5.92 8.30 -22.00
C PRO A 52 -7.05 7.52 -21.31
N ALA A 53 -8.23 8.13 -21.28
CA ALA A 53 -9.42 7.48 -20.74
C ALA A 53 -9.76 6.21 -21.54
N THR A 54 -10.10 5.14 -20.81
CA THR A 54 -10.44 3.84 -21.39
C THR A 54 -11.69 3.29 -20.73
N ALA A 55 -12.54 2.62 -21.53
CA ALA A 55 -13.68 1.88 -21.00
C ALA A 55 -13.19 0.69 -20.16
N LEU A 56 -13.70 0.54 -18.95
CA LEU A 56 -13.23 -0.46 -18.00
C LEU A 56 -13.57 -1.91 -18.40
N ARG A 57 -14.64 -2.14 -19.15
CA ARG A 57 -15.07 -3.45 -19.71
C ARG A 57 -14.94 -4.60 -18.69
N PRO A 58 -15.57 -4.52 -17.51
CA PRO A 58 -15.44 -5.54 -16.49
C PRO A 58 -16.10 -6.85 -16.90
N TYR A 59 -15.47 -7.97 -16.53
CA TYR A 59 -16.02 -9.32 -16.70
C TYR A 59 -15.72 -10.14 -15.46
N PHE A 60 -16.75 -10.77 -14.87
CA PHE A 60 -16.62 -11.57 -13.67
C PHE A 60 -17.44 -12.86 -13.74
N GLN A 61 -16.89 -13.91 -13.16
CA GLN A 61 -17.56 -15.17 -12.88
C GLN A 61 -17.65 -15.37 -11.38
N SER A 62 -18.77 -15.88 -10.90
CA SER A 62 -19.03 -16.04 -9.48
C SER A 62 -19.08 -17.51 -9.09
N THR A 63 -18.49 -17.85 -7.96
CA THR A 63 -18.58 -19.15 -7.31
C THR A 63 -19.03 -18.96 -5.88
N LYS A 64 -20.04 -19.70 -5.45
CA LYS A 64 -20.58 -19.64 -4.10
C LYS A 64 -19.99 -20.76 -3.25
N THR A 65 -19.54 -20.42 -2.05
CA THR A 65 -19.23 -21.36 -0.97
C THR A 65 -20.32 -21.28 0.11
N ASP A 66 -20.17 -21.97 1.24
CA ASP A 66 -21.14 -21.92 2.33
C ASP A 66 -21.29 -20.54 2.98
N SER A 67 -20.28 -19.70 2.96
CA SER A 67 -20.27 -18.43 3.70
C SER A 67 -19.87 -17.20 2.89
N VAL A 68 -19.18 -17.37 1.75
CA VAL A 68 -18.72 -16.28 0.91
C VAL A 68 -19.03 -16.51 -0.57
N LEU A 69 -19.32 -15.42 -1.27
CA LEU A 69 -19.35 -15.40 -2.73
C LEU A 69 -17.98 -14.93 -3.21
N ILE A 70 -17.38 -15.71 -4.10
CA ILE A 70 -16.08 -15.42 -4.72
C ILE A 70 -16.33 -15.01 -6.16
N GLU A 71 -15.85 -13.83 -6.55
CA GLU A 71 -15.89 -13.39 -7.93
C GLU A 71 -14.47 -13.33 -8.46
N LYS A 72 -14.19 -14.04 -9.55
CA LYS A 72 -12.96 -13.96 -10.33
C LYS A 72 -13.24 -13.27 -11.65
N GLY A 73 -12.39 -12.32 -12.01
CA GLY A 73 -12.61 -11.60 -13.24
C GLY A 73 -11.49 -10.61 -13.54
N PHE A 74 -11.83 -9.63 -14.34
CA PHE A 74 -10.90 -8.58 -14.72
C PHE A 74 -11.65 -7.33 -15.16
N PHE A 75 -10.91 -6.22 -15.24
CA PHE A 75 -11.28 -5.00 -15.95
C PHE A 75 -10.07 -4.52 -16.77
N TYR A 76 -10.24 -3.45 -17.54
CA TYR A 76 -9.16 -2.82 -18.28
C TYR A 76 -8.85 -1.45 -17.68
N SER A 77 -7.61 -1.22 -17.24
CA SER A 77 -7.15 0.09 -16.78
C SER A 77 -6.71 1.00 -17.93
N GLU A 78 -6.18 0.40 -19.00
CA GLU A 78 -5.80 1.03 -20.24
C GLU A 78 -6.36 0.22 -21.43
N ALA A 79 -6.18 0.66 -22.66
CA ALA A 79 -6.78 0.03 -23.83
C ALA A 79 -6.48 -1.48 -23.95
N THR A 80 -5.27 -1.87 -23.57
CA THR A 80 -4.77 -3.25 -23.64
C THR A 80 -4.38 -3.84 -22.28
N GLU A 81 -4.32 -3.02 -21.20
CA GLU A 81 -3.92 -3.48 -19.89
C GLU A 81 -5.09 -4.08 -19.10
N LYS A 82 -5.11 -5.41 -19.08
CA LYS A 82 -6.07 -6.23 -18.35
C LYS A 82 -5.61 -6.38 -16.91
N VAL A 83 -6.47 -6.01 -15.97
CA VAL A 83 -6.22 -6.13 -14.53
C VAL A 83 -7.05 -7.27 -13.95
N PRO A 84 -6.46 -8.42 -13.63
CA PRO A 84 -7.15 -9.52 -12.97
C PRO A 84 -7.54 -9.14 -11.55
N VAL A 85 -8.76 -9.55 -11.16
CA VAL A 85 -9.37 -9.19 -9.86
C VAL A 85 -9.94 -10.43 -9.19
N LEU A 86 -9.78 -10.49 -7.88
CA LEU A 86 -10.38 -11.48 -7.00
C LEU A 86 -11.17 -10.76 -5.92
N ILE A 87 -12.48 -11.07 -5.80
CA ILE A 87 -13.41 -10.46 -4.84
C ILE A 87 -13.98 -11.53 -3.94
N PHE A 88 -13.99 -11.29 -2.65
CA PHE A 88 -14.68 -12.08 -1.63
C PHE A 88 -15.73 -11.20 -0.94
N LYS A 89 -16.95 -11.67 -0.86
CA LYS A 89 -18.02 -10.96 -0.12
C LYS A 89 -18.90 -11.91 0.68
N PRO A 90 -19.43 -11.48 1.84
CA PRO A 90 -20.30 -12.32 2.66
C PRO A 90 -21.63 -12.58 1.94
N ILE A 91 -22.10 -13.84 1.93
CA ILE A 91 -23.42 -14.20 1.39
C ILE A 91 -24.53 -13.59 2.21
N ALA A 92 -24.34 -13.50 3.54
CA ALA A 92 -25.34 -12.96 4.46
C ALA A 92 -25.69 -11.48 4.23
N ALA A 93 -24.88 -10.76 3.45
CA ALA A 93 -25.14 -9.35 3.13
C ALA A 93 -26.39 -9.14 2.26
N GLY A 94 -26.79 -10.15 1.48
CA GLY A 94 -27.91 -10.02 0.55
C GLY A 94 -27.67 -8.87 -0.46
N GLN A 95 -28.62 -7.92 -0.54
CA GLN A 95 -28.55 -6.76 -1.43
C GLN A 95 -27.98 -5.49 -0.75
N LYS A 96 -27.47 -5.58 0.48
CA LYS A 96 -26.90 -4.43 1.19
C LYS A 96 -25.59 -3.99 0.54
N LYS A 97 -25.36 -2.67 0.48
CA LYS A 97 -24.06 -2.11 0.12
C LYS A 97 -23.05 -2.39 1.22
N LEU A 98 -21.92 -2.96 0.84
CA LEU A 98 -20.85 -3.37 1.74
C LEU A 98 -19.72 -2.32 1.80
N PRO A 99 -19.12 -2.14 2.98
CA PRO A 99 -17.82 -1.48 3.04
C PRO A 99 -16.80 -2.33 2.28
N LEU A 100 -15.89 -1.67 1.59
CA LEU A 100 -14.90 -2.28 0.71
C LEU A 100 -13.51 -2.17 1.29
N VAL A 101 -12.70 -3.24 1.22
CA VAL A 101 -11.27 -3.22 1.50
C VAL A 101 -10.49 -3.74 0.29
N ILE A 102 -9.64 -2.89 -0.29
CA ILE A 102 -8.70 -3.25 -1.34
C ILE A 102 -7.41 -3.75 -0.70
N CYS A 103 -6.93 -4.93 -1.12
CA CYS A 103 -5.77 -5.61 -0.55
C CYS A 103 -4.69 -5.81 -1.63
N LEU A 104 -3.54 -5.15 -1.47
CA LEU A 104 -2.42 -5.24 -2.42
C LEU A 104 -1.32 -6.17 -1.90
N HIS A 105 -0.89 -7.10 -2.76
CA HIS A 105 0.19 -8.05 -2.45
C HIS A 105 1.58 -7.41 -2.49
N GLY A 106 2.54 -8.02 -1.82
CA GLY A 106 3.97 -7.65 -1.87
C GLY A 106 4.67 -8.16 -3.13
N THR A 107 5.95 -7.82 -3.26
CA THR A 107 6.83 -8.33 -4.33
C THR A 107 6.86 -9.86 -4.33
N GLY A 108 6.70 -10.47 -5.49
CA GLY A 108 6.65 -11.94 -5.64
C GLY A 108 5.28 -12.56 -5.29
N GLY A 109 4.30 -11.77 -4.85
CA GLY A 109 2.94 -12.23 -4.58
C GLY A 109 2.00 -12.05 -5.76
N ASN A 110 0.73 -12.41 -5.56
CA ASN A 110 -0.37 -12.22 -6.50
C ASN A 110 -1.70 -12.15 -5.73
N LYS A 111 -2.81 -11.95 -6.43
CA LYS A 111 -4.14 -11.87 -5.82
C LYS A 111 -4.56 -13.18 -5.13
N GLU A 112 -4.12 -14.33 -5.64
CA GLU A 112 -4.39 -15.64 -5.03
C GLU A 112 -3.70 -15.78 -3.68
N GLY A 113 -2.50 -15.25 -3.53
CA GLY A 113 -1.79 -15.22 -2.24
C GLY A 113 -2.52 -14.41 -1.15
N MET A 114 -3.47 -13.55 -1.53
CA MET A 114 -4.27 -12.76 -0.60
C MET A 114 -5.55 -13.49 -0.14
N GLN A 115 -5.90 -14.66 -0.67
CA GLN A 115 -7.19 -15.33 -0.45
C GLN A 115 -7.55 -15.51 1.04
N THR A 116 -6.60 -15.95 1.87
CA THR A 116 -6.84 -16.14 3.30
C THR A 116 -7.25 -14.83 3.98
N LEU A 117 -6.62 -13.72 3.61
CA LEU A 117 -6.96 -12.42 4.14
C LEU A 117 -8.31 -11.91 3.61
N LEU A 118 -8.57 -12.08 2.30
CA LEU A 118 -9.85 -11.73 1.69
C LEU A 118 -11.00 -12.48 2.34
N TYR A 119 -10.84 -13.79 2.58
CA TYR A 119 -11.81 -14.61 3.26
C TYR A 119 -12.09 -14.10 4.68
N ARG A 120 -11.04 -13.79 5.43
CA ARG A 120 -11.13 -13.26 6.78
C ARG A 120 -11.89 -11.93 6.82
N LEU A 121 -11.56 -10.99 5.93
CA LEU A 121 -12.27 -9.70 5.80
C LEU A 121 -13.74 -9.90 5.41
N ALA A 122 -14.03 -10.83 4.49
CA ALA A 122 -15.40 -11.14 4.10
C ALA A 122 -16.21 -11.72 5.28
N LYS A 123 -15.62 -12.59 6.11
CA LYS A 123 -16.25 -13.09 7.36
C LYS A 123 -16.52 -11.96 8.35
N ASP A 124 -15.73 -10.91 8.33
CA ASP A 124 -15.89 -9.71 9.16
C ASP A 124 -16.88 -8.68 8.56
N GLY A 125 -17.52 -8.98 7.43
CA GLY A 125 -18.61 -8.18 6.84
C GLY A 125 -18.16 -7.21 5.74
N PHE A 126 -16.91 -7.26 5.28
CA PHE A 126 -16.39 -6.43 4.20
C PHE A 126 -16.52 -7.12 2.83
N MET A 127 -16.67 -6.35 1.78
CA MET A 127 -16.23 -6.79 0.46
C MET A 127 -14.72 -6.63 0.39
N ALA A 128 -13.98 -7.72 0.20
CA ALA A 128 -12.52 -7.72 0.13
C ALA A 128 -12.06 -8.00 -1.30
N VAL A 129 -11.16 -7.17 -1.82
CA VAL A 129 -10.74 -7.20 -3.23
C VAL A 129 -9.22 -7.21 -3.33
N ALA A 130 -8.68 -8.09 -4.15
CA ALA A 130 -7.26 -8.07 -4.53
C ALA A 130 -7.11 -8.05 -6.06
N ILE A 131 -6.04 -7.44 -6.53
CA ILE A 131 -5.64 -7.45 -7.94
C ILE A 131 -4.24 -8.03 -8.09
N ASP A 132 -3.90 -8.50 -9.28
CA ASP A 132 -2.51 -8.70 -9.65
C ASP A 132 -1.88 -7.36 -10.02
N GLY A 133 -0.80 -7.00 -9.35
CA GLY A 133 0.05 -5.90 -9.77
C GLY A 133 0.62 -6.15 -11.17
N ARG A 134 1.15 -5.12 -11.83
CA ARG A 134 1.73 -5.28 -13.16
C ARG A 134 2.84 -6.32 -13.16
N TYR A 135 2.77 -7.23 -14.13
CA TYR A 135 3.72 -8.33 -14.35
C TYR A 135 3.74 -9.39 -13.24
N TYR A 136 2.65 -9.52 -12.46
CA TYR A 136 2.45 -10.58 -11.47
C TYR A 136 1.20 -11.42 -11.77
N GLY A 137 1.18 -12.65 -11.27
CA GLY A 137 0.03 -13.55 -11.34
C GLY A 137 -0.44 -13.77 -12.79
N ASP A 138 -1.71 -13.54 -13.08
CA ASP A 138 -2.28 -13.72 -14.43
C ASP A 138 -1.78 -12.65 -15.44
N ARG A 139 -0.93 -11.72 -15.03
CA ARG A 139 -0.27 -10.71 -15.88
C ARG A 139 1.18 -11.05 -16.20
N GLU A 140 1.69 -12.17 -15.71
CA GLU A 140 3.02 -12.66 -16.06
C GLU A 140 3.07 -13.00 -17.56
N LYS A 141 4.05 -12.44 -18.25
CA LYS A 141 4.31 -12.69 -19.68
C LYS A 141 5.61 -13.48 -19.89
N ALA A 142 6.24 -13.94 -18.82
CA ALA A 142 7.54 -14.57 -18.88
C ALA A 142 7.50 -16.00 -19.40
N VAL A 143 8.58 -16.37 -20.08
CA VAL A 143 8.95 -17.76 -20.32
C VAL A 143 9.23 -18.40 -18.95
N LYS A 144 8.87 -19.66 -18.77
CA LYS A 144 9.05 -20.42 -17.53
C LYS A 144 10.46 -20.22 -16.94
N GLY A 145 10.50 -19.69 -15.72
CA GLY A 145 11.75 -19.44 -14.98
C GLY A 145 12.31 -18.01 -15.07
N GLN A 146 11.67 -17.10 -15.80
CA GLN A 146 12.03 -15.69 -15.83
C GLN A 146 11.09 -14.87 -14.94
N ASN A 147 11.60 -13.77 -14.39
CA ASN A 147 10.82 -12.87 -13.56
C ASN A 147 10.28 -11.71 -14.42
N SER A 148 9.02 -11.84 -14.88
CA SER A 148 8.35 -10.85 -15.73
C SER A 148 8.44 -9.42 -15.21
N TYR A 149 8.34 -9.26 -13.89
CA TYR A 149 8.40 -7.94 -13.25
C TYR A 149 9.79 -7.31 -13.37
N VAL A 150 10.85 -8.08 -13.08
CA VAL A 150 12.23 -7.59 -13.20
C VAL A 150 12.58 -7.30 -14.66
N GLU A 151 12.13 -8.12 -15.60
CA GLU A 151 12.32 -7.88 -17.04
C GLU A 151 11.62 -6.60 -17.51
N ALA A 152 10.37 -6.38 -17.09
CA ALA A 152 9.63 -5.18 -17.45
C ALA A 152 10.31 -3.92 -16.90
N ILE A 153 10.80 -3.96 -15.66
CA ILE A 153 11.55 -2.87 -15.03
C ILE A 153 12.86 -2.62 -15.80
N THR A 154 13.57 -3.68 -16.20
CA THR A 154 14.81 -3.56 -16.98
C THR A 154 14.54 -2.93 -18.36
N LYS A 155 13.49 -3.35 -19.04
CA LYS A 155 13.06 -2.77 -20.33
C LYS A 155 12.68 -1.30 -20.18
N ALA A 156 11.94 -0.95 -19.12
CA ALA A 156 11.57 0.43 -18.83
C ALA A 156 12.81 1.29 -18.52
N TRP A 157 13.82 0.73 -17.82
CA TRP A 157 15.10 1.39 -17.63
C TRP A 157 15.82 1.67 -18.98
N GLN A 158 15.86 0.69 -19.86
CA GLN A 158 16.54 0.79 -21.15
C GLN A 158 15.74 1.55 -22.21
N ASN A 159 14.46 1.88 -21.95
CA ASN A 159 13.64 2.62 -22.91
C ASN A 159 14.20 4.05 -23.12
N PRO A 160 14.59 4.43 -24.36
CA PRO A 160 15.04 5.78 -24.66
C PRO A 160 13.88 6.77 -24.86
N ASP A 161 12.67 6.28 -25.09
CA ASP A 161 11.48 7.10 -25.34
C ASP A 161 10.89 7.63 -24.03
N LYS A 162 11.19 8.89 -23.72
CA LYS A 162 10.69 9.57 -22.53
C LYS A 162 9.18 9.86 -22.57
N VAL A 163 8.60 9.92 -23.75
CA VAL A 163 7.16 10.21 -23.92
C VAL A 163 6.31 8.98 -23.54
N HIS A 164 6.81 7.79 -23.85
CA HIS A 164 6.15 6.52 -23.54
C HIS A 164 6.91 5.76 -22.44
N GLN A 165 7.40 6.49 -21.43
CA GLN A 165 8.09 5.89 -20.30
C GLN A 165 7.08 5.16 -19.40
N GLU A 166 7.29 3.85 -19.25
CA GLU A 166 6.55 3.04 -18.27
C GLU A 166 7.20 3.12 -16.89
N HIS A 167 6.38 2.96 -15.85
CA HIS A 167 6.79 3.02 -14.45
C HIS A 167 6.37 1.75 -13.68
N PRO A 168 6.80 0.54 -14.11
CA PRO A 168 6.36 -0.72 -13.53
C PRO A 168 6.76 -0.90 -12.06
N PHE A 169 7.78 -0.17 -11.62
CA PHE A 169 8.20 -0.17 -10.22
C PHE A 169 7.31 0.75 -9.39
N PHE A 170 6.10 0.30 -9.04
CA PHE A 170 5.00 0.90 -8.28
C PHE A 170 3.97 1.70 -9.11
N TYR A 171 4.35 2.73 -9.84
CA TYR A 171 3.44 3.77 -10.31
C TYR A 171 2.38 3.26 -11.29
N ASP A 172 2.72 2.31 -12.16
CA ASP A 172 1.75 1.73 -13.09
C ASP A 172 0.65 0.95 -12.35
N THR A 173 0.99 0.25 -11.25
CA THR A 173 0.00 -0.41 -10.40
C THR A 173 -0.84 0.61 -9.63
N VAL A 174 -0.29 1.75 -9.23
CA VAL A 174 -1.06 2.84 -8.59
C VAL A 174 -2.16 3.35 -9.54
N TYR A 175 -1.84 3.52 -10.83
CA TYR A 175 -2.84 3.88 -11.83
C TYR A 175 -3.93 2.80 -11.96
N ASP A 176 -3.55 1.51 -12.02
CA ASP A 176 -4.50 0.40 -12.04
C ASP A 176 -5.44 0.40 -10.82
N VAL A 177 -4.92 0.77 -9.65
CA VAL A 177 -5.72 0.91 -8.42
C VAL A 177 -6.73 2.05 -8.52
N TRP A 178 -6.38 3.21 -9.07
CA TRP A 178 -7.36 4.28 -9.31
C TRP A 178 -8.47 3.83 -10.25
N LYS A 179 -8.14 3.08 -11.31
CA LYS A 179 -9.12 2.51 -12.23
C LYS A 179 -9.97 1.41 -11.57
N LEU A 180 -9.39 0.64 -10.64
CA LEU A 180 -10.14 -0.30 -9.80
C LEU A 180 -11.17 0.44 -8.93
N VAL A 181 -10.78 1.55 -8.29
CA VAL A 181 -11.69 2.39 -7.50
C VAL A 181 -12.77 2.98 -8.39
N ASP A 182 -12.46 3.41 -9.62
CA ASP A 182 -13.46 3.83 -10.60
C ASP A 182 -14.51 2.74 -10.83
N TYR A 183 -14.07 1.50 -11.10
CA TYR A 183 -14.97 0.36 -11.32
C TYR A 183 -15.80 0.03 -10.06
N LEU A 184 -15.14 -0.15 -8.93
CA LEU A 184 -15.80 -0.59 -7.70
C LEU A 184 -16.81 0.43 -7.18
N SER A 185 -16.57 1.73 -7.40
CA SER A 185 -17.52 2.79 -7.02
C SER A 185 -18.82 2.77 -7.84
N THR A 186 -18.85 2.11 -9.01
CA THR A 186 -20.06 1.96 -9.82
C THR A 186 -20.88 0.72 -9.46
N ARG A 187 -20.34 -0.19 -8.66
CA ARG A 187 -21.03 -1.43 -8.30
C ARG A 187 -22.19 -1.17 -7.34
N PRO A 188 -23.37 -1.80 -7.58
CA PRO A 188 -24.54 -1.60 -6.72
C PRO A 188 -24.38 -2.18 -5.31
N ASP A 189 -23.48 -3.15 -5.12
CA ASP A 189 -23.20 -3.84 -3.87
C ASP A 189 -22.03 -3.23 -3.06
N VAL A 190 -21.44 -2.12 -3.53
CA VAL A 190 -20.37 -1.37 -2.84
C VAL A 190 -20.93 -0.08 -2.24
N ASP A 191 -20.52 0.24 -1.01
CA ASP A 191 -20.71 1.56 -0.44
C ASP A 191 -19.50 2.44 -0.80
N PRO A 192 -19.64 3.40 -1.74
CA PRO A 192 -18.53 4.21 -2.21
C PRO A 192 -18.01 5.21 -1.17
N LEU A 193 -18.72 5.40 -0.06
CA LEU A 193 -18.31 6.24 1.06
C LEU A 193 -17.49 5.47 2.11
N ARG A 194 -17.40 4.14 1.97
CA ARG A 194 -16.68 3.25 2.90
C ARG A 194 -15.68 2.37 2.16
N ILE A 195 -14.68 2.99 1.53
CA ILE A 195 -13.59 2.32 0.83
C ILE A 195 -12.32 2.40 1.67
N GLY A 196 -11.83 1.25 2.11
CA GLY A 196 -10.53 1.09 2.76
C GLY A 196 -9.51 0.45 1.84
N MET A 197 -8.23 0.63 2.16
CA MET A 197 -7.13 0.06 1.41
C MET A 197 -6.00 -0.38 2.32
N MET A 198 -5.45 -1.55 2.06
CA MET A 198 -4.24 -2.04 2.69
C MET A 198 -3.31 -2.64 1.66
N GLY A 199 -2.04 -2.73 2.01
CA GLY A 199 -1.07 -3.45 1.19
C GLY A 199 0.17 -3.82 1.99
N ILE A 200 0.87 -4.85 1.52
CA ILE A 200 2.06 -5.40 2.17
C ILE A 200 3.30 -5.04 1.34
N SER A 201 4.32 -4.45 1.95
CA SER A 201 5.60 -4.14 1.31
C SER A 201 5.43 -3.28 0.04
N LYS A 202 5.70 -3.81 -1.15
CA LYS A 202 5.39 -3.18 -2.45
C LYS A 202 3.93 -2.66 -2.46
N GLY A 203 2.96 -3.52 -2.15
CA GLY A 203 1.55 -3.14 -2.07
C GLY A 203 1.26 -2.07 -1.02
N GLY A 204 2.05 -2.02 0.06
CA GLY A 204 1.96 -0.96 1.07
C GLY A 204 2.45 0.40 0.54
N ILE A 205 3.53 0.43 -0.25
CA ILE A 205 3.99 1.64 -0.94
C ILE A 205 2.93 2.12 -1.94
N GLU A 206 2.38 1.20 -2.74
CA GLU A 206 1.30 1.49 -3.68
C GLU A 206 0.04 2.00 -2.97
N THR A 207 -0.27 1.45 -1.78
CA THR A 207 -1.34 1.95 -0.91
C THR A 207 -1.10 3.40 -0.50
N ILE A 208 0.12 3.75 -0.04
CA ILE A 208 0.46 5.13 0.31
C ILE A 208 0.27 6.05 -0.89
N MET A 209 0.86 5.69 -2.03
CA MET A 209 0.81 6.52 -3.24
C MET A 209 -0.62 6.70 -3.76
N ALA A 210 -1.39 5.61 -3.88
CA ALA A 210 -2.76 5.66 -4.39
C ALA A 210 -3.70 6.42 -3.45
N ALA A 211 -3.71 6.05 -2.17
CA ALA A 211 -4.65 6.58 -1.19
C ALA A 211 -4.39 8.05 -0.83
N SER A 212 -3.12 8.48 -0.86
CA SER A 212 -2.78 9.87 -0.57
C SER A 212 -3.41 10.85 -1.56
N VAL A 213 -3.60 10.44 -2.80
CA VAL A 213 -4.13 11.27 -3.89
C VAL A 213 -5.63 11.04 -4.12
N ASP A 214 -6.10 9.79 -4.05
CA ASP A 214 -7.51 9.46 -4.25
C ASP A 214 -8.33 9.63 -2.96
N SER A 215 -9.14 10.67 -2.90
CA SER A 215 -9.97 11.01 -1.74
C SER A 215 -11.15 10.02 -1.51
N ARG A 216 -11.44 9.15 -2.46
CA ARG A 216 -12.47 8.10 -2.32
C ARG A 216 -12.01 7.00 -1.36
N ILE A 217 -10.70 6.78 -1.21
CA ILE A 217 -10.13 5.86 -0.23
C ILE A 217 -10.20 6.54 1.14
N LYS A 218 -11.05 6.04 2.03
CA LYS A 218 -11.37 6.66 3.32
C LYS A 218 -10.47 6.19 4.46
N VAL A 219 -9.99 4.96 4.42
CA VAL A 219 -9.14 4.37 5.44
C VAL A 219 -7.94 3.69 4.79
N ALA A 220 -6.73 3.89 5.30
CA ALA A 220 -5.53 3.24 4.77
C ALA A 220 -4.70 2.55 5.86
N VAL A 221 -4.20 1.34 5.54
CA VAL A 221 -3.31 0.57 6.40
C VAL A 221 -2.16 -0.01 5.57
N PRO A 222 -1.13 0.77 5.23
CA PRO A 222 0.09 0.26 4.61
C PRO A 222 0.94 -0.48 5.65
N MET A 223 1.39 -1.70 5.29
CA MET A 223 2.21 -2.57 6.13
C MET A 223 3.62 -2.70 5.58
N ILE A 224 4.63 -2.58 6.46
CA ILE A 224 6.07 -2.70 6.14
C ILE A 224 6.46 -1.90 4.88
N ALA A 225 5.97 -0.66 4.83
CA ALA A 225 6.06 0.19 3.64
C ALA A 225 6.47 1.65 3.94
N ALA A 226 6.20 2.14 5.16
CA ALA A 226 6.59 3.48 5.54
C ALA A 226 8.13 3.56 5.63
N GLN A 227 8.71 4.52 4.91
CA GLN A 227 10.16 4.76 4.84
C GLN A 227 10.41 6.18 4.28
N SER A 228 11.66 6.58 4.14
CA SER A 228 12.10 7.65 3.23
C SER A 228 13.13 7.07 2.27
N PHE A 229 12.85 7.15 0.98
CA PHE A 229 13.79 6.74 -0.07
C PHE A 229 15.00 7.66 -0.11
N LYS A 230 14.78 8.97 0.07
CA LYS A 230 15.85 9.95 0.20
C LYS A 230 16.80 9.60 1.34
N TRP A 231 16.25 9.42 2.55
CA TRP A 231 17.05 9.05 3.72
C TRP A 231 17.83 7.75 3.48
N SER A 232 17.20 6.75 2.86
CA SER A 232 17.83 5.47 2.58
C SER A 232 19.04 5.60 1.63
N LEU A 233 18.95 6.46 0.60
CA LEU A 233 20.08 6.79 -0.27
C LEU A 233 21.17 7.56 0.46
N GLU A 234 20.80 8.62 1.18
CA GLU A 234 21.76 9.50 1.88
C GLU A 234 22.55 8.76 2.96
N ASN A 235 21.94 7.74 3.59
CA ASN A 235 22.52 7.00 4.71
C ASN A 235 23.00 5.58 4.35
N GLU A 236 23.20 5.28 3.06
CA GLU A 236 23.68 3.98 2.57
C GLU A 236 22.82 2.79 3.10
N ARG A 237 21.49 2.94 3.06
CA ARG A 237 20.50 1.93 3.47
C ARG A 237 19.53 1.52 2.35
N TRP A 238 19.91 1.75 1.11
CA TRP A 238 19.13 1.45 -0.10
C TRP A 238 19.17 -0.03 -0.51
N GLN A 239 20.14 -0.82 -0.03
CA GLN A 239 20.44 -2.18 -0.50
C GLN A 239 19.27 -3.14 -0.32
N GLY A 240 18.55 -3.06 0.81
CA GLY A 240 17.38 -3.91 1.06
C GLY A 240 16.32 -3.71 -0.02
N ARG A 241 16.01 -2.45 -0.35
CA ARG A 241 15.07 -2.12 -1.41
C ARG A 241 15.57 -2.54 -2.79
N ALA A 242 16.82 -2.27 -3.13
CA ALA A 242 17.42 -2.65 -4.40
C ALA A 242 17.42 -4.17 -4.63
N LYS A 243 17.63 -4.97 -3.58
CA LYS A 243 17.61 -6.44 -3.64
C LYS A 243 16.28 -7.01 -4.13
N THR A 244 15.16 -6.31 -3.96
CA THR A 244 13.85 -6.78 -4.43
C THR A 244 13.76 -6.90 -5.97
N ILE A 245 14.63 -6.19 -6.69
CA ILE A 245 14.74 -6.16 -8.15
C ILE A 245 16.20 -6.12 -8.59
N TRP A 246 17.04 -6.92 -7.92
CA TRP A 246 18.50 -6.83 -8.03
C TRP A 246 19.04 -6.91 -9.46
N ASN A 247 18.51 -7.83 -10.29
CA ASN A 247 18.98 -7.99 -11.67
C ASN A 247 18.73 -6.75 -12.54
N ALA A 248 17.66 -5.99 -12.28
CA ALA A 248 17.42 -4.73 -12.96
C ALA A 248 18.46 -3.65 -12.54
N HIS A 249 18.84 -3.61 -11.26
CA HIS A 249 19.91 -2.73 -10.78
C HIS A 249 21.30 -3.12 -11.33
N LEU A 250 21.60 -4.43 -11.44
CA LEU A 250 22.81 -4.91 -12.09
C LEU A 250 22.89 -4.47 -13.55
N GLN A 251 21.78 -4.58 -14.28
CA GLN A 251 21.72 -4.13 -15.66
C GLN A 251 21.90 -2.60 -15.75
N ALA A 252 21.28 -1.85 -14.86
CA ALA A 252 21.43 -0.39 -14.84
C ALA A 252 22.88 0.04 -14.54
N ALA A 253 23.55 -0.62 -13.58
CA ALA A 253 24.96 -0.38 -13.30
C ALA A 253 25.83 -0.62 -14.55
N LYS A 254 25.62 -1.76 -15.21
CA LYS A 254 26.33 -2.10 -16.47
C LYS A 254 26.08 -1.07 -17.58
N ASP A 255 24.84 -0.65 -17.80
CA ASP A 255 24.47 0.33 -18.83
C ASP A 255 25.08 1.72 -18.54
N LEU A 256 25.38 2.03 -17.27
CA LEU A 256 26.05 3.25 -16.84
C LEU A 256 27.59 3.13 -16.80
N GLY A 257 28.14 1.95 -17.14
CA GLY A 257 29.59 1.70 -17.15
C GLY A 257 30.19 1.39 -15.77
N ASP A 258 29.35 1.11 -14.77
CA ASP A 258 29.78 0.74 -13.43
C ASP A 258 29.98 -0.79 -13.31
N SER A 259 30.99 -1.22 -12.53
CA SER A 259 31.27 -2.64 -12.29
C SER A 259 30.36 -3.27 -11.23
N GLU A 260 29.68 -2.44 -10.43
CA GLU A 260 28.83 -2.87 -9.32
C GLU A 260 27.64 -1.92 -9.09
N VAL A 261 26.62 -2.44 -8.39
CA VAL A 261 25.50 -1.61 -7.94
C VAL A 261 25.97 -0.73 -6.78
N ASN A 262 25.83 0.58 -6.96
CA ASN A 262 26.22 1.59 -5.99
C ASN A 262 25.14 2.67 -5.84
N LYS A 263 25.29 3.55 -4.87
CA LYS A 263 24.34 4.63 -4.58
C LYS A 263 24.00 5.45 -5.84
N LYS A 264 25.01 5.85 -6.62
CA LYS A 264 24.83 6.73 -7.78
C LYS A 264 23.95 6.08 -8.87
N ASN A 265 24.22 4.81 -9.21
CA ASN A 265 23.42 4.14 -10.24
C ASN A 265 22.03 3.72 -9.72
N VAL A 266 21.85 3.43 -8.42
CA VAL A 266 20.54 3.23 -7.79
C VAL A 266 19.72 4.52 -7.81
N GLU A 267 20.32 5.66 -7.50
CA GLU A 267 19.67 6.97 -7.55
C GLU A 267 19.20 7.31 -8.97
N ALA A 268 20.09 7.15 -9.97
CA ALA A 268 19.75 7.36 -11.39
C ALA A 268 18.60 6.45 -11.85
N PHE A 269 18.63 5.19 -11.42
CA PHE A 269 17.59 4.21 -11.71
C PHE A 269 16.24 4.60 -11.09
N TRP A 270 16.22 4.98 -9.82
CA TRP A 270 14.98 5.40 -9.14
C TRP A 270 14.42 6.68 -9.75
N HIS A 271 15.27 7.66 -10.08
CA HIS A 271 14.83 8.91 -10.73
C HIS A 271 14.15 8.67 -12.09
N LYS A 272 14.59 7.66 -12.84
CA LYS A 272 13.98 7.31 -14.12
C LYS A 272 12.68 6.52 -13.95
N LEU A 273 12.66 5.50 -13.07
CA LEU A 273 11.55 4.55 -12.98
C LEU A 273 10.45 4.96 -12.00
N ILE A 274 10.80 5.74 -11.00
CA ILE A 274 9.88 6.27 -9.98
C ILE A 274 10.22 7.75 -9.72
N PRO A 275 10.06 8.60 -10.75
CA PRO A 275 10.47 10.00 -10.67
C PRO A 275 9.84 10.69 -9.45
N GLY A 276 10.65 11.53 -8.77
CA GLY A 276 10.24 12.26 -7.57
C GLY A 276 10.22 11.44 -6.28
N ILE A 277 10.54 10.13 -6.31
CA ILE A 277 10.47 9.24 -5.13
C ILE A 277 11.45 9.61 -4.01
N THR A 278 12.51 10.31 -4.32
CA THR A 278 13.48 10.82 -3.34
C THR A 278 13.25 12.30 -3.00
N ASP A 279 12.21 12.91 -3.58
CA ASP A 279 11.93 14.33 -3.49
C ASP A 279 10.45 14.57 -3.14
N GLU A 280 9.69 15.15 -4.08
CA GLU A 280 8.30 15.57 -3.85
C GLU A 280 7.32 14.39 -3.66
N PHE A 281 7.65 13.19 -4.14
CA PHE A 281 6.83 11.98 -3.99
C PHE A 281 7.46 10.96 -3.04
N ASP A 282 8.47 11.34 -2.24
CA ASP A 282 8.94 10.47 -1.15
C ASP A 282 7.81 10.19 -0.15
N VAL A 283 7.85 9.03 0.47
CA VAL A 283 6.78 8.58 1.38
C VAL A 283 6.45 9.62 2.47
N PRO A 284 7.41 10.32 3.12
CA PRO A 284 7.07 11.40 4.06
C PRO A 284 6.26 12.54 3.43
N SER A 285 6.50 12.84 2.15
CA SER A 285 5.76 13.87 1.42
C SER A 285 4.35 13.42 1.02
N MET A 286 4.22 12.15 0.63
CA MET A 286 2.93 11.58 0.20
C MET A 286 2.00 11.29 1.37
N ILE A 287 2.50 10.65 2.43
CA ILE A 287 1.66 10.12 3.51
C ILE A 287 0.90 11.22 4.28
N ARG A 288 1.48 12.43 4.42
CA ARG A 288 0.82 13.58 5.06
C ARG A 288 -0.43 14.04 4.31
N LEU A 289 -0.54 13.75 2.99
CA LEU A 289 -1.70 14.10 2.16
C LEU A 289 -2.94 13.29 2.53
N PHE A 290 -2.77 12.22 3.29
CA PHE A 290 -3.88 11.37 3.70
C PHE A 290 -4.69 11.97 4.86
N SER A 291 -4.09 12.85 5.67
CA SER A 291 -4.80 13.56 6.74
C SER A 291 -6.00 14.36 6.18
N PRO A 292 -7.14 14.42 6.88
CA PRO A 292 -7.44 13.86 8.22
C PRO A 292 -8.14 12.48 8.18
N ARG A 293 -7.97 11.68 7.12
CA ARG A 293 -8.59 10.35 6.97
C ARG A 293 -7.88 9.31 7.85
N PRO A 294 -8.59 8.28 8.40
CA PRO A 294 -7.99 7.29 9.28
C PRO A 294 -6.82 6.52 8.64
N LEU A 295 -5.64 6.61 9.26
CA LEU A 295 -4.38 6.03 8.81
C LEU A 295 -3.73 5.21 9.92
N LEU A 296 -3.34 3.97 9.62
CA LEU A 296 -2.54 3.13 10.51
C LEU A 296 -1.28 2.64 9.77
N LEU A 297 -0.10 3.03 10.24
CA LEU A 297 1.19 2.62 9.69
C LEU A 297 1.76 1.45 10.50
N LEU A 298 2.02 0.31 9.86
CA LEU A 298 2.50 -0.89 10.51
C LEU A 298 3.87 -1.28 9.94
N ASN A 299 4.93 -1.16 10.74
CA ASN A 299 6.30 -1.50 10.35
C ASN A 299 6.91 -2.51 11.35
N THR A 300 8.10 -3.00 11.04
CA THR A 300 8.88 -3.91 11.87
C THR A 300 10.27 -3.35 12.16
N GLU A 301 10.84 -3.68 13.29
CA GLU A 301 12.05 -3.03 13.81
C GLU A 301 13.31 -3.34 12.97
N LEU A 302 13.47 -4.61 12.56
CA LEU A 302 14.66 -5.08 11.86
C LEU A 302 14.51 -5.08 10.34
N ASP A 303 13.54 -4.32 9.82
CA ASP A 303 13.24 -4.21 8.40
C ASP A 303 14.37 -3.51 7.63
N GLN A 304 15.05 -4.24 6.74
CA GLN A 304 16.10 -3.69 5.89
C GLN A 304 15.57 -3.06 4.60
N ASN A 305 14.33 -3.38 4.19
CA ASN A 305 13.70 -2.78 3.01
C ASN A 305 13.08 -1.41 3.34
N CYS A 306 12.62 -1.26 4.59
CA CYS A 306 12.05 -0.03 5.14
C CYS A 306 12.75 0.29 6.47
N PRO A 307 14.03 0.70 6.47
CA PRO A 307 14.81 0.92 7.68
C PRO A 307 14.12 1.84 8.67
N LEU A 308 14.06 1.44 9.94
CA LEU A 308 13.30 2.13 10.98
C LEU A 308 13.61 3.64 11.10
N PRO A 309 14.86 4.13 10.99
CA PRO A 309 15.09 5.57 11.01
C PRO A 309 14.39 6.31 9.86
N GLY A 310 14.40 5.75 8.64
CA GLY A 310 13.66 6.30 7.50
C GLY A 310 12.13 6.20 7.69
N ALA A 311 11.63 5.12 8.30
CA ALA A 311 10.23 4.96 8.65
C ALA A 311 9.76 6.00 9.67
N LYS A 312 10.58 6.31 10.69
CA LYS A 312 10.28 7.34 11.69
C LYS A 312 10.11 8.74 11.08
N ILE A 313 10.80 9.05 9.98
CA ILE A 313 10.61 10.30 9.24
C ILE A 313 9.20 10.36 8.62
N ALA A 314 8.74 9.25 8.03
CA ALA A 314 7.39 9.17 7.50
C ALA A 314 6.32 9.27 8.60
N PHE A 315 6.54 8.60 9.75
CA PHE A 315 5.64 8.70 10.91
C PHE A 315 5.54 10.13 11.43
N ALA A 316 6.68 10.83 11.58
CA ALA A 316 6.72 12.21 12.05
C ALA A 316 6.03 13.17 11.06
N SER A 317 6.22 12.96 9.76
CA SER A 317 5.56 13.77 8.72
C SER A 317 4.03 13.59 8.75
N ALA A 318 3.56 12.34 8.88
CA ALA A 318 2.13 12.06 9.06
C ALA A 318 1.61 12.70 10.35
N ALA A 319 2.24 12.43 11.51
CA ALA A 319 1.82 12.96 12.80
C ALA A 319 1.64 14.49 12.79
N LYS A 320 2.61 15.22 12.21
CA LYS A 320 2.54 16.67 12.05
C LYS A 320 1.33 17.14 11.25
N ALA A 321 0.96 16.41 10.18
CA ALA A 321 -0.23 16.75 9.40
C ALA A 321 -1.52 16.50 10.17
N TYR A 322 -1.62 15.36 10.87
CA TYR A 322 -2.79 15.03 11.70
C TYR A 322 -2.95 15.94 12.91
N GLU A 323 -1.83 16.38 13.50
CA GLU A 323 -1.85 17.40 14.55
C GLU A 323 -2.38 18.74 14.04
N ALA A 324 -1.91 19.19 12.87
CA ALA A 324 -2.38 20.42 12.23
C ALA A 324 -3.88 20.37 11.86
N ASP A 325 -4.39 19.20 11.48
CA ASP A 325 -5.80 18.99 11.15
C ASP A 325 -6.68 18.62 12.37
N HIS A 326 -6.11 18.62 13.60
CA HIS A 326 -6.81 18.21 14.83
C HIS A 326 -7.43 16.80 14.74
N ALA A 327 -6.74 15.86 14.09
CA ALA A 327 -7.24 14.52 13.77
C ALA A 327 -6.34 13.39 14.29
N MET A 328 -5.62 13.61 15.39
CA MET A 328 -4.70 12.62 15.98
C MET A 328 -5.39 11.32 16.41
N ASP A 329 -6.69 11.35 16.69
CA ASP A 329 -7.51 10.16 16.97
C ASP A 329 -7.66 9.21 15.77
N LYS A 330 -7.39 9.71 14.56
CA LYS A 330 -7.43 9.00 13.27
C LYS A 330 -6.05 8.59 12.76
N PHE A 331 -5.01 8.85 13.51
CA PHE A 331 -3.65 8.44 13.17
C PHE A 331 -3.09 7.46 14.18
N GLY A 332 -2.51 6.38 13.68
CA GLY A 332 -1.78 5.40 14.49
C GLY A 332 -0.58 4.84 13.75
N PHE A 333 0.40 4.38 14.49
CA PHE A 333 1.49 3.56 13.97
C PHE A 333 1.91 2.52 14.99
N ASP A 334 2.50 1.43 14.50
CA ASP A 334 3.11 0.40 15.32
C ASP A 334 4.40 -0.10 14.67
N VAL A 335 5.37 -0.44 15.51
CA VAL A 335 6.63 -1.06 15.11
C VAL A 335 6.79 -2.34 15.91
N GLU A 336 6.64 -3.50 15.25
CA GLU A 336 6.80 -4.78 15.92
C GLU A 336 8.28 -5.04 16.22
N PRO A 337 8.64 -5.27 17.49
CA PRO A 337 10.04 -5.43 17.89
C PRO A 337 10.62 -6.77 17.41
N ASN A 338 11.93 -6.79 17.14
CA ASN A 338 12.71 -7.96 16.75
C ASN A 338 12.22 -8.68 15.47
N GLU A 339 11.34 -8.06 14.69
CA GLU A 339 10.82 -8.65 13.45
C GLU A 339 11.51 -8.08 12.20
N PRO A 340 11.90 -8.95 11.25
CA PRO A 340 12.40 -8.54 9.94
C PRO A 340 11.26 -8.08 9.02
N HIS A 341 11.55 -7.86 7.74
CA HIS A 341 10.57 -7.42 6.74
C HIS A 341 9.46 -8.46 6.50
N ARG A 342 8.45 -8.49 7.35
CA ARG A 342 7.25 -9.34 7.18
C ARG A 342 6.00 -8.73 7.82
N ALA A 343 4.84 -8.97 7.22
CA ALA A 343 3.55 -8.72 7.88
C ALA A 343 3.29 -9.81 8.92
N THR A 344 3.11 -9.41 10.18
CA THR A 344 2.91 -10.35 11.29
C THR A 344 1.43 -10.63 11.53
N PRO A 345 1.06 -11.74 12.18
CA PRO A 345 -0.32 -11.99 12.58
C PRO A 345 -0.91 -10.85 13.44
N ARG A 346 -0.11 -10.28 14.35
CA ARG A 346 -0.50 -9.15 15.20
C ARG A 346 -0.84 -7.91 14.34
N HIS A 347 -0.04 -7.57 13.35
CA HIS A 347 -0.31 -6.47 12.43
C HIS A 347 -1.60 -6.70 11.62
N LEU A 348 -1.86 -7.95 11.18
CA LEU A 348 -3.11 -8.29 10.49
C LEU A 348 -4.33 -8.11 11.41
N ASP A 349 -4.23 -8.47 12.68
CA ASP A 349 -5.31 -8.25 13.66
C ASP A 349 -5.56 -6.76 13.92
N MET A 350 -4.49 -5.97 14.06
CA MET A 350 -4.59 -4.52 14.22
C MET A 350 -5.25 -3.85 13.01
N MET A 351 -4.87 -4.24 11.80
CA MET A 351 -5.47 -3.76 10.54
C MET A 351 -6.98 -4.04 10.50
N ILE A 352 -7.42 -5.27 10.81
CA ILE A 352 -8.84 -5.63 10.80
C ILE A 352 -9.60 -4.82 11.85
N ALA A 353 -9.04 -4.67 13.05
CA ALA A 353 -9.64 -3.83 14.10
C ALA A 353 -9.77 -2.36 13.66
N TRP A 354 -8.77 -1.84 12.93
CA TRP A 354 -8.80 -0.49 12.38
C TRP A 354 -9.89 -0.31 11.33
N PHE A 355 -10.05 -1.24 10.40
CA PHE A 355 -11.15 -1.19 9.43
C PHE A 355 -12.51 -1.28 10.10
N LYS A 356 -12.70 -2.17 11.09
CA LYS A 356 -13.96 -2.27 11.86
C LYS A 356 -14.32 -0.99 12.60
N ARG A 357 -13.33 -0.20 12.99
CA ARG A 357 -13.56 1.07 13.68
C ARG A 357 -13.97 2.19 12.72
N TRP A 358 -13.45 2.21 11.50
CA TRP A 358 -13.50 3.37 10.64
C TRP A 358 -14.28 3.19 9.32
N LEU A 359 -14.63 1.96 8.95
CA LEU A 359 -15.49 1.62 7.82
C LEU A 359 -16.83 1.02 8.26
#